data_138365875d549eb0d8411151ebfa8b36
#
_entry.id   138365875d549eb0d8411151ebfa8b36
#
_cell.length_a   1.000
_cell.length_b   1.000
_cell.length_c   1.000
_cell.angle_alpha   90.00
_cell.angle_beta   90.00
_cell.angle_gamma   90.00
#
_symmetry.space_group_name_H-M   'P 1'
#
loop_
_entity.id
_entity.type
_entity.pdbx_description
1 polymer ?
#
loop_
_entity_poly.entity_id
_entity_poly.type
_entity_poly.pdbx_seq_one_letter_code
_entity_poly.pdbx_strand_id
1 'polypeptide(L)'
;MPNHIKNIITLKGDEQKIREMLEEIQYDELGLGTVDFNKIIPMPESLNVESGSRTDKGIEMVKTYLENMPEEQSDKEGTYDEFFEDLRSHSAEISDEEEKKIWNIGVTAVENLHKYGAPTWYEWCTNNWGTKWNAYGYDEGTDYSASGNLHFQTAWSAPHPILQKLSEM
;
A
#
# COMPACT_ATOMS: atom_id res chain seq x y z
N MET A 1 17.31 -5.25 9.12
CA MET A 1 16.18 -6.15 9.43
C MET A 1 15.15 -5.35 10.19
N PRO A 2 13.87 -5.48 9.92
CA PRO A 2 12.86 -4.80 10.72
C PRO A 2 12.79 -5.40 12.12
N ASN A 3 12.48 -4.58 13.11
CA ASN A 3 12.07 -5.09 14.42
C ASN A 3 10.69 -5.73 14.26
N HIS A 4 10.55 -6.95 14.75
CA HIS A 4 9.28 -7.68 14.76
C HIS A 4 8.50 -7.31 16.02
N ILE A 5 7.28 -6.83 15.83
CA ILE A 5 6.36 -6.49 16.93
C ILE A 5 5.31 -7.58 17.01
N LYS A 6 5.25 -8.27 18.14
CA LYS A 6 4.19 -9.24 18.42
C LYS A 6 2.94 -8.53 18.91
N ASN A 7 1.84 -8.73 18.20
CA ASN A 7 0.51 -8.22 18.56
C ASN A 7 -0.33 -9.36 19.13
N ILE A 8 -0.98 -9.10 20.26
CA ILE A 8 -1.92 -10.01 20.91
C ILE A 8 -3.19 -9.22 21.14
N ILE A 9 -4.28 -9.62 20.49
CA ILE A 9 -5.57 -8.92 20.54
C ILE A 9 -6.60 -9.83 21.14
N THR A 10 -7.21 -9.41 22.23
CA THR A 10 -8.34 -10.10 22.85
C THR A 10 -9.64 -9.50 22.33
N LEU A 11 -10.45 -10.32 21.67
CA LEU A 11 -11.77 -9.93 21.18
C LEU A 11 -12.82 -10.18 22.25
N LYS A 12 -13.73 -9.21 22.46
CA LYS A 12 -14.82 -9.30 23.42
C LYS A 12 -16.10 -8.83 22.74
N GLY A 13 -17.13 -9.65 22.78
CA GLY A 13 -18.42 -9.35 22.18
C GLY A 13 -19.25 -10.61 21.96
N ASP A 14 -20.23 -10.51 21.09
CA ASP A 14 -21.04 -11.64 20.65
C ASP A 14 -20.18 -12.62 19.83
N GLU A 15 -20.16 -13.89 20.20
CA GLU A 15 -19.29 -14.91 19.60
C GLU A 15 -19.56 -15.10 18.11
N GLN A 16 -20.82 -15.00 17.67
CA GLN A 16 -21.18 -15.16 16.27
C GLN A 16 -20.66 -13.98 15.44
N LYS A 17 -20.83 -12.75 15.94
CA LYS A 17 -20.31 -11.55 15.26
C LYS A 17 -18.79 -11.53 15.18
N ILE A 18 -18.13 -11.93 16.28
CA ILE A 18 -16.66 -12.08 16.29
C ILE A 18 -16.23 -13.09 15.23
N ARG A 19 -16.90 -14.22 15.11
CA ARG A 19 -16.59 -15.25 14.12
C ARG A 19 -16.78 -14.73 12.69
N GLU A 20 -17.91 -14.07 12.41
CA GLU A 20 -18.19 -13.47 11.10
C GLU A 20 -17.11 -12.45 10.72
N MET A 21 -16.72 -11.56 11.62
CA MET A 21 -15.63 -10.61 11.41
C MET A 21 -14.30 -11.33 11.13
N LEU A 22 -13.96 -12.37 11.89
CA LEU A 22 -12.71 -13.13 11.69
C LEU A 22 -12.68 -13.85 10.34
N GLU A 23 -13.82 -14.37 9.88
CA GLU A 23 -13.97 -14.98 8.55
C GLU A 23 -13.82 -13.94 7.44
N GLU A 24 -14.24 -12.69 7.66
CA GLU A 24 -14.10 -11.58 6.71
C GLU A 24 -12.65 -11.11 6.56
N ILE A 25 -11.90 -11.00 7.65
CA ILE A 25 -10.55 -10.42 7.69
C ILE A 25 -9.41 -11.42 7.49
N GLN A 26 -9.68 -12.72 7.46
CA GLN A 26 -8.66 -13.76 7.35
C GLN A 26 -7.94 -13.75 5.99
N TYR A 27 -6.70 -14.22 5.95
CA TYR A 27 -6.08 -14.67 4.72
C TYR A 27 -6.78 -15.93 4.22
N ASP A 28 -7.27 -15.90 2.99
CA ASP A 28 -8.04 -17.01 2.40
C ASP A 28 -7.25 -18.34 2.38
N GLU A 29 -5.93 -18.24 2.23
CA GLU A 29 -5.03 -19.41 2.17
C GLU A 29 -4.68 -19.98 3.54
N LEU A 30 -4.70 -19.16 4.60
CA LEU A 30 -4.28 -19.53 5.95
C LEU A 30 -5.46 -19.79 6.88
N GLY A 31 -6.61 -19.16 6.63
CA GLY A 31 -7.84 -19.39 7.35
C GLY A 31 -8.00 -18.60 8.65
N LEU A 32 -8.94 -19.05 9.46
CA LEU A 32 -9.44 -18.37 10.66
C LEU A 32 -8.33 -18.11 11.69
N GLY A 33 -8.32 -16.89 12.23
CA GLY A 33 -7.31 -16.46 13.21
C GLY A 33 -6.15 -15.70 12.57
N THR A 34 -6.12 -15.56 11.26
CA THR A 34 -5.20 -14.67 10.54
C THR A 34 -5.85 -13.31 10.26
N VAL A 35 -5.04 -12.30 9.94
CA VAL A 35 -5.53 -10.94 9.68
C VAL A 35 -4.88 -10.41 8.42
N ASP A 36 -5.68 -10.17 7.38
CA ASP A 36 -5.26 -9.49 6.16
C ASP A 36 -5.67 -8.02 6.21
N PHE A 37 -4.70 -7.12 6.32
CA PHE A 37 -4.95 -5.69 6.37
C PHE A 37 -5.61 -5.14 5.11
N ASN A 38 -5.42 -5.77 3.96
CA ASN A 38 -6.10 -5.38 2.73
C ASN A 38 -7.62 -5.60 2.78
N LYS A 39 -8.10 -6.50 3.62
CA LYS A 39 -9.54 -6.71 3.84
C LYS A 39 -10.15 -5.69 4.81
N ILE A 40 -9.32 -4.97 5.56
CA ILE A 40 -9.72 -3.96 6.54
C ILE A 40 -9.55 -2.55 5.98
N ILE A 41 -8.37 -2.24 5.46
CA ILE A 41 -8.02 -0.99 4.77
C ILE A 41 -7.30 -1.38 3.48
N PRO A 42 -8.03 -1.51 2.35
CA PRO A 42 -7.43 -2.00 1.10
C PRO A 42 -6.44 -0.99 0.51
N MET A 43 -5.25 -1.48 0.18
CA MET A 43 -4.25 -0.71 -0.54
C MET A 43 -4.60 -0.66 -2.03
N PRO A 44 -4.66 0.52 -2.66
CA PRO A 44 -4.83 0.64 -4.10
C PRO A 44 -3.74 -0.12 -4.88
N GLU A 45 -4.15 -0.84 -5.92
CA GLU A 45 -3.25 -1.72 -6.69
C GLU A 45 -2.11 -0.94 -7.36
N SER A 46 -2.37 0.29 -7.82
CA SER A 46 -1.36 1.15 -8.44
C SER A 46 -0.18 1.50 -7.52
N LEU A 47 -0.36 1.40 -6.19
CA LEU A 47 0.69 1.60 -5.20
C LEU A 47 1.68 0.43 -5.12
N ASN A 48 1.41 -0.70 -5.78
CA ASN A 48 2.34 -1.83 -5.85
C ASN A 48 3.56 -1.52 -6.74
N VAL A 49 4.20 -0.41 -6.46
CA VAL A 49 5.40 0.11 -7.10
C VAL A 49 6.58 -0.15 -6.16
N GLU A 50 7.70 -0.59 -6.71
CA GLU A 50 8.94 -0.79 -5.95
C GLU A 50 9.32 0.49 -5.18
N SER A 51 9.59 0.37 -3.89
CA SER A 51 10.16 1.47 -3.09
C SER A 51 11.68 1.37 -3.10
N GLY A 52 12.33 2.22 -3.89
CA GLY A 52 13.79 2.19 -4.04
C GLY A 52 14.34 3.16 -5.08
N SER A 53 15.64 3.08 -5.31
CA SER A 53 16.39 4.03 -6.14
C SER A 53 15.89 4.18 -7.57
N ARG A 54 15.28 3.14 -8.15
CA ARG A 54 14.69 3.22 -9.50
C ARG A 54 13.45 4.09 -9.50
N THR A 55 12.61 3.96 -8.48
CA THR A 55 11.42 4.80 -8.32
C THR A 55 11.82 6.24 -8.03
N ASP A 56 12.81 6.47 -7.17
CA ASP A 56 13.34 7.82 -6.89
C ASP A 56 13.88 8.47 -8.16
N LYS A 57 14.67 7.72 -8.97
CA LYS A 57 15.15 8.21 -10.26
C LYS A 57 13.99 8.51 -11.22
N GLY A 58 12.98 7.67 -11.28
CA GLY A 58 11.81 7.89 -12.13
C GLY A 58 11.03 9.15 -11.74
N ILE A 59 10.80 9.37 -10.45
CA ILE A 59 10.16 10.59 -9.94
C ILE A 59 10.98 11.82 -10.33
N GLU A 60 12.31 11.78 -10.18
CA GLU A 60 13.19 12.89 -10.55
C GLU A 60 13.18 13.16 -12.06
N MET A 61 13.13 12.12 -12.90
CA MET A 61 12.99 12.28 -14.36
C MET A 61 11.69 13.01 -14.72
N VAL A 62 10.56 12.57 -14.15
CA VAL A 62 9.25 13.20 -14.39
C VAL A 62 9.26 14.65 -13.91
N LYS A 63 9.77 14.91 -12.71
CA LYS A 63 9.89 16.26 -12.16
C LYS A 63 10.73 17.18 -13.05
N THR A 64 11.90 16.71 -13.48
CA THR A 64 12.79 17.47 -14.39
C THR A 64 12.10 17.77 -15.72
N TYR A 65 11.34 16.82 -16.26
CA TYR A 65 10.56 17.02 -17.46
C TYR A 65 9.51 18.12 -17.29
N LEU A 66 8.76 18.08 -16.21
CA LEU A 66 7.73 19.08 -15.90
C LEU A 66 8.32 20.47 -15.68
N GLU A 67 9.46 20.57 -15.01
CA GLU A 67 10.17 21.86 -14.77
C GLU A 67 10.69 22.49 -16.07
N ASN A 68 10.97 21.68 -17.09
CA ASN A 68 11.45 22.15 -18.40
C ASN A 68 10.35 22.20 -19.47
N MET A 69 9.11 21.90 -19.11
CA MET A 69 7.98 21.95 -20.05
C MET A 69 7.69 23.38 -20.46
N PRO A 70 7.53 23.69 -21.78
CA PRO A 70 7.15 25.01 -22.24
C PRO A 70 5.81 25.47 -21.62
N GLU A 71 5.71 26.77 -21.27
CA GLU A 71 4.50 27.35 -20.68
C GLU A 71 3.25 27.08 -21.53
N GLU A 72 3.36 27.07 -22.86
CA GLU A 72 2.28 26.77 -23.80
C GLU A 72 1.69 25.35 -23.63
N GLN A 73 2.47 24.42 -23.07
CA GLN A 73 2.02 23.03 -22.77
C GLN A 73 1.54 22.88 -21.32
N SER A 74 2.03 23.73 -20.41
CA SER A 74 1.61 23.69 -19.00
C SER A 74 0.21 24.30 -18.81
N ASP A 75 -0.22 25.21 -19.70
CA ASP A 75 -1.51 25.89 -19.65
C ASP A 75 -2.63 25.18 -20.40
N LYS A 76 -2.40 23.93 -20.87
CA LYS A 76 -3.47 23.14 -21.47
C LYS A 76 -4.59 22.92 -20.45
N GLU A 77 -5.77 23.45 -20.72
CA GLU A 77 -6.99 23.06 -20.04
C GLU A 77 -7.24 21.57 -20.33
N GLY A 78 -7.04 20.72 -19.34
CA GLY A 78 -7.24 19.28 -19.41
C GLY A 78 -7.64 18.70 -18.06
N THR A 79 -8.20 17.51 -18.10
CA THR A 79 -8.49 16.74 -16.88
C THR A 79 -7.19 16.18 -16.28
N TYR A 80 -7.24 15.84 -15.00
CA TYR A 80 -6.17 15.15 -14.32
C TYR A 80 -5.72 13.87 -15.05
N ASP A 81 -6.67 13.07 -15.51
CA ASP A 81 -6.39 11.81 -16.22
C ASP A 81 -5.70 12.06 -17.58
N GLU A 82 -6.12 13.08 -18.33
CA GLU A 82 -5.46 13.47 -19.59
C GLU A 82 -4.01 13.90 -19.38
N PHE A 83 -3.72 14.63 -18.30
CA PHE A 83 -2.36 15.01 -17.94
C PHE A 83 -1.44 13.79 -17.73
N PHE A 84 -1.89 12.78 -16.97
CA PHE A 84 -1.10 11.57 -16.76
C PHE A 84 -1.02 10.66 -17.99
N GLU A 85 -2.02 10.65 -18.87
CA GLU A 85 -1.94 9.97 -20.16
C GLU A 85 -0.91 10.63 -21.09
N ASP A 86 -0.80 11.96 -21.11
CA ASP A 86 0.23 12.68 -21.84
C ASP A 86 1.63 12.33 -21.32
N LEU A 87 1.83 12.29 -20.00
CA LEU A 87 3.08 11.86 -19.38
C LEU A 87 3.45 10.40 -19.75
N ARG A 88 2.47 9.50 -19.75
CA ARG A 88 2.71 8.10 -20.19
C ARG A 88 3.09 8.03 -21.66
N SER A 89 2.45 8.82 -22.51
CA SER A 89 2.73 8.83 -23.95
C SER A 89 4.14 9.29 -24.28
N HIS A 90 4.72 10.21 -23.48
CA HIS A 90 6.10 10.67 -23.62
C HIS A 90 7.11 9.53 -23.51
N SER A 91 6.77 8.42 -22.88
CA SER A 91 7.64 7.23 -22.83
C SER A 91 8.01 6.71 -24.23
N ALA A 92 7.21 6.97 -25.26
CA ALA A 92 7.48 6.58 -26.64
C ALA A 92 8.68 7.34 -27.27
N GLU A 93 8.99 8.52 -26.73
CA GLU A 93 10.10 9.36 -27.19
C GLU A 93 11.45 8.93 -26.57
N ILE A 94 11.41 8.13 -25.49
CA ILE A 94 12.60 7.62 -24.80
C ILE A 94 13.13 6.42 -25.57
N SER A 95 14.37 6.51 -26.07
CA SER A 95 14.97 5.46 -26.88
C SER A 95 15.56 4.31 -26.08
N ASP A 96 15.99 4.55 -24.85
CA ASP A 96 16.55 3.52 -23.96
C ASP A 96 15.44 2.78 -23.20
N GLU A 97 15.37 1.46 -23.37
CA GLU A 97 14.30 0.63 -22.77
C GLU A 97 14.34 0.59 -21.23
N GLU A 98 15.52 0.73 -20.62
CA GLU A 98 15.60 0.79 -19.16
C GLU A 98 15.17 2.16 -18.63
N GLU A 99 15.55 3.24 -19.30
CA GLU A 99 15.07 4.59 -18.97
C GLU A 99 13.56 4.71 -19.16
N LYS A 100 13.00 4.11 -20.20
CA LYS A 100 11.57 4.04 -20.43
C LYS A 100 10.82 3.34 -19.30
N LYS A 101 11.35 2.23 -18.79
CA LYS A 101 10.77 1.54 -17.61
C LYS A 101 10.84 2.43 -16.37
N ILE A 102 11.97 3.07 -16.13
CA ILE A 102 12.15 3.99 -14.99
C ILE A 102 11.19 5.18 -15.12
N TRP A 103 11.01 5.74 -16.30
CA TRP A 103 10.04 6.79 -16.56
C TRP A 103 8.63 6.37 -16.20
N ASN A 104 8.16 5.22 -16.69
CA ASN A 104 6.81 4.72 -16.41
C ASN A 104 6.58 4.45 -14.92
N ILE A 105 7.60 3.94 -14.19
CA ILE A 105 7.56 3.81 -12.73
C ILE A 105 7.40 5.20 -12.10
N GLY A 106 8.16 6.19 -12.55
CA GLY A 106 8.10 7.55 -12.07
C GLY A 106 6.74 8.20 -12.27
N VAL A 107 6.15 8.07 -13.45
CA VAL A 107 4.80 8.60 -13.75
C VAL A 107 3.77 7.98 -12.82
N THR A 108 3.80 6.65 -12.64
CA THR A 108 2.88 5.96 -11.73
C THR A 108 3.07 6.43 -10.28
N ALA A 109 4.31 6.58 -9.83
CA ALA A 109 4.62 7.04 -8.47
C ALA A 109 4.14 8.47 -8.21
N VAL A 110 4.32 9.39 -9.18
CA VAL A 110 3.84 10.78 -9.09
C VAL A 110 2.32 10.83 -9.08
N GLU A 111 1.66 10.03 -9.92
CA GLU A 111 0.20 9.92 -9.91
C GLU A 111 -0.34 9.39 -8.58
N ASN A 112 0.28 8.34 -8.03
CA ASN A 112 -0.06 7.79 -6.72
C ASN A 112 0.12 8.82 -5.60
N LEU A 113 1.23 9.57 -5.64
CA LEU A 113 1.48 10.63 -4.66
C LEU A 113 0.35 11.66 -4.67
N HIS A 114 -0.13 12.04 -5.84
CA HIS A 114 -1.24 12.98 -5.96
C HIS A 114 -2.58 12.38 -5.51
N LYS A 115 -2.89 11.14 -5.91
CA LYS A 115 -4.17 10.49 -5.59
C LYS A 115 -4.27 10.03 -4.14
N TYR A 116 -3.18 9.51 -3.58
CA TYR A 116 -3.20 8.79 -2.30
C TYR A 116 -2.24 9.36 -1.25
N GLY A 117 -1.49 10.43 -1.57
CA GLY A 117 -0.51 11.02 -0.67
C GLY A 117 0.74 10.17 -0.44
N ALA A 118 0.96 9.14 -1.27
CA ALA A 118 2.09 8.24 -1.17
C ALA A 118 2.50 7.74 -2.57
N PRO A 119 3.79 7.74 -2.92
CA PRO A 119 4.25 7.32 -4.25
C PRO A 119 4.27 5.79 -4.41
N THR A 120 4.48 5.04 -3.33
CA THR A 120 4.64 3.59 -3.33
C THR A 120 3.88 2.92 -2.18
N TRP A 121 3.84 1.60 -2.20
CA TRP A 121 3.25 0.80 -1.12
C TRP A 121 3.85 1.12 0.25
N TYR A 122 5.15 1.45 0.31
CA TYR A 122 5.87 1.62 1.56
C TYR A 122 5.35 2.80 2.39
N GLU A 123 5.29 3.98 1.78
CA GLU A 123 4.78 5.18 2.43
C GLU A 123 3.28 5.02 2.74
N TRP A 124 2.54 4.41 1.80
CA TRP A 124 1.12 4.21 1.99
C TRP A 124 0.82 3.27 3.17
N CYS A 125 1.48 2.10 3.24
CA CYS A 125 1.32 1.16 4.35
C CYS A 125 1.68 1.79 5.69
N THR A 126 2.78 2.55 5.74
CA THR A 126 3.22 3.24 6.95
C THR A 126 2.18 4.27 7.42
N ASN A 127 1.58 5.01 6.49
CA ASN A 127 0.60 6.05 6.79
C ASN A 127 -0.80 5.48 7.12
N ASN A 128 -1.23 4.42 6.44
CA ASN A 128 -2.60 3.91 6.53
C ASN A 128 -2.75 2.66 7.40
N TRP A 129 -1.75 1.79 7.47
CA TRP A 129 -1.74 0.64 8.38
C TRP A 129 -0.95 0.89 9.66
N GLY A 130 -0.07 1.90 9.68
CA GLY A 130 0.81 2.20 10.80
C GLY A 130 2.00 1.25 10.92
N THR A 131 2.26 0.41 9.90
CA THR A 131 3.33 -0.57 9.84
C THR A 131 3.84 -0.73 8.40
N LYS A 132 5.04 -1.29 8.25
CA LYS A 132 5.70 -1.38 6.94
C LYS A 132 4.93 -2.23 5.92
N TRP A 133 4.40 -3.39 6.33
CA TRP A 133 3.67 -4.33 5.49
C TRP A 133 2.58 -5.05 6.28
N ASN A 134 1.85 -5.92 5.60
CA ASN A 134 0.75 -6.68 6.15
C ASN A 134 1.16 -7.56 7.34
N ALA A 135 0.19 -8.07 8.08
CA ALA A 135 0.42 -8.98 9.20
C ALA A 135 1.04 -10.30 8.74
N TYR A 136 1.88 -10.88 9.58
CA TYR A 136 2.60 -12.12 9.32
C TYR A 136 2.89 -12.89 10.64
N GLY A 137 3.67 -13.99 10.55
CA GLY A 137 4.11 -14.76 11.72
C GLY A 137 3.10 -15.78 12.19
N TYR A 138 2.42 -16.43 11.23
CA TYR A 138 1.40 -17.47 11.45
C TYR A 138 1.97 -18.90 11.36
N ASP A 139 3.27 -19.07 11.61
CA ASP A 139 4.03 -20.29 11.32
C ASP A 139 3.59 -21.53 12.13
N GLU A 140 2.86 -21.33 13.24
CA GLU A 140 2.44 -22.43 14.14
C GLU A 140 0.92 -22.60 14.23
N GLY A 141 0.19 -22.06 13.26
CA GLY A 141 -1.28 -22.17 13.21
C GLY A 141 -1.95 -21.30 14.28
N THR A 142 -2.70 -20.33 13.84
CA THR A 142 -3.55 -19.53 14.71
C THR A 142 -4.84 -20.28 14.97
N ASP A 143 -4.90 -21.07 16.02
CA ASP A 143 -6.16 -21.58 16.53
C ASP A 143 -6.77 -20.53 17.46
N TYR A 144 -7.56 -19.63 16.88
CA TYR A 144 -8.34 -18.66 17.63
C TYR A 144 -9.24 -19.33 18.69
N SER A 145 -9.78 -20.49 18.36
CA SER A 145 -10.70 -21.23 19.24
C SER A 145 -10.04 -21.70 20.56
N ALA A 146 -8.73 -21.95 20.53
CA ALA A 146 -7.98 -22.41 21.70
C ALA A 146 -7.55 -21.27 22.63
N SER A 147 -7.27 -20.07 22.10
CA SER A 147 -6.69 -18.97 22.89
C SER A 147 -7.65 -17.81 23.18
N GLY A 148 -8.70 -17.64 22.39
CA GLY A 148 -9.58 -16.46 22.45
C GLY A 148 -8.88 -15.15 22.03
N ASN A 149 -7.65 -15.23 21.50
CA ASN A 149 -6.84 -14.09 21.11
C ASN A 149 -6.35 -14.25 19.68
N LEU A 150 -6.24 -13.11 18.95
CA LEU A 150 -5.52 -13.03 17.71
C LEU A 150 -4.03 -12.79 17.99
N HIS A 151 -3.17 -13.55 17.33
CA HIS A 151 -1.72 -13.42 17.41
C HIS A 151 -1.15 -13.20 16.03
N PHE A 152 -0.42 -12.11 15.83
CA PHE A 152 0.30 -11.83 14.60
C PHE A 152 1.49 -10.91 14.83
N GLN A 153 2.36 -10.81 13.85
CA GLN A 153 3.51 -9.93 13.88
C GLN A 153 3.34 -8.80 12.87
N THR A 154 3.94 -7.65 13.18
CA THR A 154 4.07 -6.50 12.30
C THR A 154 5.51 -5.99 12.31
N ALA A 155 5.88 -5.23 11.28
CA ALA A 155 7.20 -4.65 11.15
C ALA A 155 7.24 -3.24 11.75
N TRP A 156 8.17 -3.03 12.71
CA TRP A 156 8.54 -1.77 13.38
C TRP A 156 7.56 -1.25 14.42
N SER A 157 6.26 -1.30 14.16
CA SER A 157 5.22 -0.72 15.02
C SER A 157 3.96 -1.57 15.04
N ALA A 158 3.13 -1.38 16.07
CA ALA A 158 1.77 -1.93 16.08
C ALA A 158 0.88 -1.21 15.06
N PRO A 159 -0.05 -1.93 14.41
CA PRO A 159 -0.88 -1.39 13.34
C PRO A 159 -2.10 -0.63 13.89
N HIS A 160 -1.88 0.49 14.58
CA HIS A 160 -2.93 1.25 15.27
C HIS A 160 -4.15 1.59 14.40
N PRO A 161 -4.01 2.06 13.13
CA PRO A 161 -5.17 2.34 12.27
C PRO A 161 -6.00 1.09 11.98
N ILE A 162 -5.37 -0.06 11.79
CA ILE A 162 -6.04 -1.35 11.60
C ILE A 162 -6.79 -1.76 12.87
N LEU A 163 -6.16 -1.62 14.05
CA LEU A 163 -6.78 -1.97 15.34
C LEU A 163 -7.98 -1.08 15.62
N GLN A 164 -7.89 0.21 15.29
CA GLN A 164 -9.02 1.13 15.40
C GLN A 164 -10.17 0.67 14.50
N LYS A 165 -9.88 0.37 13.23
CA LYS A 165 -10.91 -0.07 12.27
C LYS A 165 -11.58 -1.38 12.68
N LEU A 166 -10.78 -2.34 13.17
CA LEU A 166 -11.30 -3.60 13.74
C LEU A 166 -12.26 -3.37 14.93
N SER A 167 -12.02 -2.34 15.73
CA SER A 167 -12.90 -2.03 16.87
C SER A 167 -14.24 -1.42 16.47
N GLU A 168 -14.40 -1.00 15.22
CA GLU A 168 -15.61 -0.42 14.64
C GLU A 168 -16.47 -1.47 13.89
N MET A 169 -15.91 -2.64 13.58
CA MET A 169 -16.59 -3.76 12.94
C MET A 169 -17.42 -4.56 13.96
#